data_38fa4d4db1105dc30c17f9da72f42f9c
#
_entry.id   38fa4d4db1105dc30c17f9da72f42f9c
#
_cell.length_a   1.000
_cell.length_b   1.000
_cell.length_c   1.000
_cell.angle_alpha   90.00
_cell.angle_beta   90.00
_cell.angle_gamma   90.00
#
_symmetry.space_group_name_H-M   'P 1'
#
loop_
_entity.id
_entity.type
_entity.pdbx_description
1 polymer ?
#
loop_
_entity_poly.entity_id
_entity_poly.type
_entity_poly.pdbx_seq_one_letter_code
_entity_poly.pdbx_strand_id
1 'polypeptide(L)'
;MIKDTAAEDITANDDNKIAQNHFKKIIVGVDGSEKSFEAAEYAITLAEKFNNELLLIVNILPIEPWYHGEYPYEWGKPEVLEEVYEKEKQEMQNVLNKIKDKAHKLNLNSKADVVMTPRTTNPSVALVIYSEKNNVDLIVVGTRGRTGFKKMLLGSVAGGIVKYAHCPVLVIK
;
A
#
# COMPACT_ATOMS: atom_id res chain seq x y z
N MET A 1 -39.30 26.45 -15.55
CA MET A 1 -40.00 25.24 -15.09
C MET A 1 -39.03 24.08 -15.31
N ILE A 2 -38.11 23.88 -14.40
CA ILE A 2 -37.17 22.75 -14.41
C ILE A 2 -37.79 21.71 -13.50
N LYS A 3 -38.13 20.55 -14.06
CA LYS A 3 -38.75 19.45 -13.33
C LYS A 3 -37.68 18.80 -12.43
N ASP A 4 -37.93 18.83 -11.12
CA ASP A 4 -37.36 17.93 -10.14
C ASP A 4 -37.76 16.49 -10.50
N THR A 5 -36.82 15.70 -10.96
CA THR A 5 -36.99 14.25 -11.05
C THR A 5 -35.70 13.56 -10.67
N ALA A 6 -35.84 12.71 -9.69
CA ALA A 6 -34.97 11.63 -9.27
C ALA A 6 -33.98 11.91 -8.11
N ALA A 7 -34.54 12.17 -6.92
CA ALA A 7 -34.04 11.54 -5.73
C ALA A 7 -34.92 10.30 -5.49
N GLU A 8 -34.76 9.26 -6.32
CA GLU A 8 -35.42 7.99 -6.09
C GLU A 8 -34.63 7.19 -5.06
N ASP A 9 -35.33 6.80 -4.02
CA ASP A 9 -35.05 5.85 -2.96
C ASP A 9 -33.88 4.87 -3.23
N ILE A 10 -32.71 5.22 -2.76
CA ILE A 10 -31.68 4.26 -2.44
C ILE A 10 -32.11 3.62 -1.12
N THR A 11 -32.78 2.48 -1.18
CA THR A 11 -33.24 1.77 0.00
C THR A 11 -32.06 1.23 0.79
N ALA A 12 -32.10 1.34 2.12
CA ALA A 12 -31.05 0.91 3.06
C ALA A 12 -30.59 -0.57 2.89
N ASN A 13 -31.34 -1.39 2.16
CA ASN A 13 -31.00 -2.78 1.81
C ASN A 13 -30.01 -2.87 0.63
N ASP A 14 -30.06 -1.93 -0.32
CA ASP A 14 -29.12 -1.92 -1.46
C ASP A 14 -27.76 -1.34 -1.04
N ASP A 15 -27.72 -0.37 -0.13
CA ASP A 15 -26.50 0.20 0.43
C ASP A 15 -25.67 -0.86 1.17
N ASN A 16 -26.32 -1.77 1.89
CA ASN A 16 -25.63 -2.85 2.62
C ASN A 16 -25.09 -3.94 1.67
N LYS A 17 -25.70 -4.16 0.52
CA LYS A 17 -25.27 -5.11 -0.50
C LYS A 17 -24.13 -4.56 -1.36
N ILE A 18 -24.12 -3.25 -1.60
CA ILE A 18 -23.05 -2.53 -2.28
C ILE A 18 -21.79 -2.52 -1.39
N ALA A 19 -21.93 -2.26 -0.08
CA ALA A 19 -20.80 -2.25 0.85
C ALA A 19 -20.17 -3.63 1.09
N GLN A 20 -20.95 -4.69 1.10
CA GLN A 20 -20.49 -6.06 1.41
C GLN A 20 -19.63 -6.71 0.31
N ASN A 21 -19.61 -6.19 -0.93
CA ASN A 21 -18.91 -6.82 -2.05
C ASN A 21 -17.80 -5.97 -2.69
N HIS A 22 -17.50 -4.77 -2.16
CA HIS A 22 -16.66 -3.81 -2.90
C HIS A 22 -15.16 -3.89 -2.60
N PHE A 23 -14.74 -4.41 -1.45
CA PHE A 23 -13.31 -4.45 -1.08
C PHE A 23 -12.86 -5.87 -0.73
N LYS A 24 -12.83 -6.74 -1.74
CA LYS A 24 -12.35 -8.12 -1.57
C LYS A 24 -10.86 -8.19 -1.34
N LYS A 25 -10.09 -7.32 -2.00
CA LYS A 25 -8.65 -7.27 -1.87
C LYS A 25 -8.21 -5.86 -1.52
N ILE A 26 -7.67 -5.71 -0.33
CA ILE A 26 -7.14 -4.43 0.18
C ILE A 26 -5.62 -4.50 0.18
N ILE A 27 -4.96 -3.43 -0.26
CA ILE A 27 -3.52 -3.25 -0.09
C ILE A 27 -3.24 -2.08 0.83
N VAL A 28 -2.26 -2.21 1.72
CA VAL A 28 -1.73 -1.11 2.50
C VAL A 28 -0.24 -0.92 2.23
N GLY A 29 0.16 0.30 1.89
CA GLY A 29 1.55 0.70 1.73
C GLY A 29 2.17 1.07 3.08
N VAL A 30 3.25 0.35 3.47
CA VAL A 30 3.95 0.55 4.75
C VAL A 30 5.40 0.89 4.49
N ASP A 31 5.85 2.07 4.96
CA ASP A 31 7.23 2.54 4.83
C ASP A 31 7.96 2.66 6.17
N GLY A 32 7.32 2.23 7.26
CA GLY A 32 7.85 2.31 8.62
C GLY A 32 7.61 3.65 9.32
N SER A 33 6.92 4.59 8.68
CA SER A 33 6.48 5.83 9.33
C SER A 33 5.27 5.60 10.24
N GLU A 34 5.06 6.49 11.23
CA GLU A 34 3.89 6.46 12.11
C GLU A 34 2.58 6.44 11.29
N LYS A 35 2.47 7.28 10.26
CA LYS A 35 1.29 7.34 9.41
C LYS A 35 1.07 6.09 8.56
N SER A 36 2.12 5.37 8.20
CA SER A 36 1.97 4.08 7.53
C SER A 36 1.49 2.98 8.48
N PHE A 37 1.86 3.05 9.77
CA PHE A 37 1.32 2.14 10.77
C PHE A 37 -0.15 2.44 11.08
N GLU A 38 -0.53 3.72 11.21
CA GLU A 38 -1.94 4.09 11.34
C GLU A 38 -2.75 3.60 10.12
N ALA A 39 -2.22 3.78 8.91
CA ALA A 39 -2.85 3.27 7.69
C ALA A 39 -3.05 1.74 7.74
N ALA A 40 -2.07 1.00 8.27
CA ALA A 40 -2.18 -0.45 8.43
C ALA A 40 -3.29 -0.83 9.44
N GLU A 41 -3.45 -0.09 10.54
CA GLU A 41 -4.56 -0.31 11.49
C GLU A 41 -5.93 -0.10 10.83
N TYR A 42 -6.06 0.98 10.05
CA TYR A 42 -7.29 1.22 9.28
C TYR A 42 -7.54 0.11 8.25
N ALA A 43 -6.50 -0.33 7.54
CA ALA A 43 -6.64 -1.41 6.55
C ALA A 43 -7.10 -2.73 7.19
N ILE A 44 -6.55 -3.09 8.37
CA ILE A 44 -6.98 -4.26 9.15
C ILE A 44 -8.46 -4.13 9.56
N THR A 45 -8.85 -2.97 10.10
CA THR A 45 -10.24 -2.70 10.52
C THR A 45 -11.21 -2.80 9.34
N LEU A 46 -10.83 -2.28 8.17
CA LEU A 46 -11.65 -2.38 6.97
C LEU A 46 -11.72 -3.81 6.45
N ALA A 47 -10.60 -4.52 6.46
CA ALA A 47 -10.53 -5.92 6.05
C ALA A 47 -11.46 -6.81 6.90
N GLU A 48 -11.48 -6.60 8.22
CA GLU A 48 -12.38 -7.28 9.14
C GLU A 48 -13.86 -6.90 8.86
N LYS A 49 -14.13 -5.59 8.79
CA LYS A 49 -15.51 -5.08 8.63
C LYS A 49 -16.15 -5.51 7.30
N PHE A 50 -15.39 -5.56 6.23
CA PHE A 50 -15.87 -5.96 4.90
C PHE A 50 -15.69 -7.45 4.62
N ASN A 51 -15.17 -8.25 5.58
CA ASN A 51 -14.89 -9.67 5.41
C ASN A 51 -14.09 -9.93 4.11
N ASN A 52 -12.97 -9.19 3.95
CA ASN A 52 -12.21 -9.22 2.72
C ASN A 52 -11.56 -10.59 2.47
N GLU A 53 -11.27 -10.89 1.19
CA GLU A 53 -10.64 -12.15 0.79
C GLU A 53 -9.12 -12.14 1.04
N LEU A 54 -8.48 -10.97 0.94
CA LEU A 54 -7.02 -10.82 1.06
C LEU A 54 -6.60 -9.40 1.44
N LEU A 55 -5.84 -9.28 2.53
CA LEU A 55 -5.12 -8.07 2.90
C LEU A 55 -3.64 -8.18 2.50
N LEU A 56 -3.18 -7.31 1.59
CA LEU A 56 -1.78 -7.19 1.18
C LEU A 56 -1.10 -6.07 1.99
N ILE A 57 -0.02 -6.39 2.69
CA ILE A 57 0.78 -5.46 3.49
C ILE A 57 2.11 -5.31 2.78
N VAL A 58 2.34 -4.18 2.11
CA VAL A 58 3.42 -4.05 1.13
C VAL A 58 4.33 -2.88 1.43
N ASN A 59 5.63 -3.11 1.34
CA ASN A 59 6.65 -2.08 1.27
C ASN A 59 7.27 -2.06 -0.13
N ILE A 60 7.53 -0.86 -0.66
CA ILE A 60 8.36 -0.68 -1.86
C ILE A 60 9.75 -0.26 -1.40
N LEU A 61 10.73 -1.12 -1.62
CA LEU A 61 12.13 -0.90 -1.28
C LEU A 61 12.92 -0.50 -2.54
N PRO A 62 13.27 0.79 -2.70
CA PRO A 62 14.09 1.24 -3.81
C PRO A 62 15.54 0.77 -3.63
N ILE A 63 16.07 0.09 -4.64
CA ILE A 63 17.45 -0.38 -4.70
C ILE A 63 18.20 0.27 -5.85
N GLU A 64 19.52 0.36 -5.74
CA GLU A 64 20.33 0.88 -6.82
C GLU A 64 20.37 -0.11 -8.00
N PRO A 65 20.42 0.39 -9.26
CA PRO A 65 20.31 -0.46 -10.45
C PRO A 65 21.40 -1.54 -10.58
N TRP A 66 22.59 -1.33 -10.04
CA TRP A 66 23.68 -2.32 -10.10
C TRP A 66 23.42 -3.61 -9.30
N TYR A 67 22.47 -3.60 -8.38
CA TYR A 67 22.02 -4.81 -7.70
C TYR A 67 21.53 -5.89 -8.69
N HIS A 68 21.05 -5.48 -9.86
CA HIS A 68 20.61 -6.38 -10.92
C HIS A 68 21.68 -6.68 -11.98
N GLY A 69 22.93 -6.31 -11.75
CA GLY A 69 24.04 -6.59 -12.69
C GLY A 69 24.13 -5.66 -13.89
N GLU A 70 23.42 -4.52 -13.87
CA GLU A 70 23.31 -3.59 -15.00
C GLU A 70 24.38 -2.50 -15.03
N TYR A 71 25.34 -2.46 -14.07
CA TYR A 71 26.39 -1.43 -14.01
C TYR A 71 27.81 -1.95 -13.95
N PRO A 72 28.80 -1.20 -14.48
CA PRO A 72 30.21 -1.60 -14.46
C PRO A 72 30.81 -1.60 -13.05
N TYR A 73 31.76 -2.49 -12.85
CA TYR A 73 32.48 -2.90 -11.63
C TYR A 73 33.20 -1.79 -10.83
N GLU A 74 33.19 -0.55 -11.28
CA GLU A 74 34.06 0.51 -10.75
C GLU A 74 33.53 1.23 -9.48
N TRP A 75 32.27 0.98 -9.03
CA TRP A 75 31.59 1.79 -8.03
C TRP A 75 31.35 1.12 -6.68
N GLY A 76 31.93 -0.02 -6.42
CA GLY A 76 31.84 -0.72 -5.13
C GLY A 76 31.72 -2.24 -5.32
N LYS A 77 32.08 -3.00 -4.31
CA LYS A 77 31.95 -4.46 -4.36
C LYS A 77 30.46 -4.81 -4.37
N PRO A 78 29.93 -5.48 -5.39
CA PRO A 78 28.53 -5.87 -5.48
C PRO A 78 28.05 -6.65 -4.24
N GLU A 79 28.92 -7.47 -3.68
CA GLU A 79 28.67 -8.32 -2.50
C GLU A 79 28.30 -7.52 -1.25
N VAL A 80 28.96 -6.36 -1.01
CA VAL A 80 28.68 -5.52 0.17
C VAL A 80 27.33 -4.85 0.04
N LEU A 81 26.95 -4.44 -1.17
CA LEU A 81 25.66 -3.80 -1.43
C LEU A 81 24.52 -4.81 -1.36
N GLU A 82 24.76 -6.04 -1.84
CA GLU A 82 23.79 -7.14 -1.70
C GLU A 82 23.47 -7.43 -0.25
N GLU A 83 24.49 -7.56 0.60
CA GLU A 83 24.30 -7.75 2.06
C GLU A 83 23.49 -6.60 2.69
N VAL A 84 23.78 -5.34 2.30
CA VAL A 84 23.05 -4.17 2.82
C VAL A 84 21.57 -4.23 2.44
N TYR A 85 21.25 -4.50 1.15
CA TYR A 85 19.87 -4.56 0.70
C TYR A 85 19.12 -5.77 1.25
N GLU A 86 19.74 -6.93 1.35
CA GLU A 86 19.11 -8.10 1.96
C GLU A 86 18.84 -7.86 3.45
N LYS A 87 19.74 -7.18 4.18
CA LYS A 87 19.51 -6.77 5.56
C LYS A 87 18.32 -5.78 5.67
N GLU A 88 18.31 -4.74 4.85
CA GLU A 88 17.22 -3.74 4.85
C GLU A 88 15.87 -4.38 4.50
N LYS A 89 15.85 -5.28 3.51
CA LYS A 89 14.69 -6.08 3.16
C LYS A 89 14.22 -6.95 4.33
N GLN A 90 15.14 -7.65 4.99
CA GLN A 90 14.82 -8.51 6.14
C GLN A 90 14.26 -7.70 7.32
N GLU A 91 14.85 -6.54 7.62
CA GLU A 91 14.36 -5.64 8.68
C GLU A 91 12.92 -5.18 8.36
N MET A 92 12.67 -4.76 7.12
CA MET A 92 11.34 -4.34 6.71
C MET A 92 10.36 -5.52 6.70
N GLN A 93 10.76 -6.70 6.22
CA GLN A 93 9.93 -7.90 6.26
C GLN A 93 9.50 -8.25 7.69
N ASN A 94 10.38 -8.08 8.67
CA ASN A 94 10.06 -8.27 10.09
C ASN A 94 9.01 -7.26 10.58
N VAL A 95 9.07 -6.01 10.11
CA VAL A 95 8.06 -4.99 10.40
C VAL A 95 6.71 -5.40 9.82
N LEU A 96 6.67 -5.78 8.54
CA LEU A 96 5.43 -6.19 7.87
C LEU A 96 4.84 -7.46 8.51
N ASN A 97 5.67 -8.41 8.93
CA ASN A 97 5.23 -9.63 9.59
C ASN A 97 4.51 -9.34 10.91
N LYS A 98 4.95 -8.34 11.70
CA LYS A 98 4.23 -7.94 12.92
C LYS A 98 2.80 -7.45 12.62
N ILE A 99 2.62 -6.72 11.52
CA ILE A 99 1.29 -6.26 11.08
C ILE A 99 0.46 -7.45 10.61
N LYS A 100 1.07 -8.35 9.83
CA LYS A 100 0.44 -9.58 9.37
C LYS A 100 -0.01 -10.46 10.55
N ASP A 101 0.82 -10.63 11.58
CA ASP A 101 0.48 -11.40 12.77
C ASP A 101 -0.72 -10.80 13.51
N LYS A 102 -0.83 -9.46 13.52
CA LYS A 102 -2.00 -8.78 14.07
C LYS A 102 -3.27 -9.09 13.25
N ALA A 103 -3.19 -9.05 11.93
CA ALA A 103 -4.28 -9.42 11.05
C ALA A 103 -4.69 -10.89 11.24
N HIS A 104 -3.74 -11.80 11.37
CA HIS A 104 -4.01 -13.22 11.63
C HIS A 104 -4.73 -13.48 12.95
N LYS A 105 -4.46 -12.70 14.01
CA LYS A 105 -5.20 -12.80 15.29
C LYS A 105 -6.68 -12.49 15.15
N LEU A 106 -7.05 -11.75 14.09
CA LEU A 106 -8.44 -11.45 13.72
C LEU A 106 -8.96 -12.40 12.63
N ASN A 107 -8.27 -13.52 12.37
CA ASN A 107 -8.58 -14.49 11.33
C ASN A 107 -8.62 -13.93 9.91
N LEU A 108 -7.91 -12.82 9.65
CA LEU A 108 -7.82 -12.25 8.31
C LEU A 108 -6.77 -12.98 7.47
N ASN A 109 -7.13 -13.30 6.23
CA ASN A 109 -6.17 -13.79 5.25
C ASN A 109 -5.27 -12.63 4.80
N SER A 110 -3.97 -12.71 5.08
CA SER A 110 -3.05 -11.60 4.80
C SER A 110 -1.69 -12.08 4.29
N LYS A 111 -1.06 -11.27 3.44
CA LYS A 111 0.30 -11.45 2.95
C LYS A 111 1.12 -10.20 3.24
N ALA A 112 2.39 -10.40 3.59
CA ALA A 112 3.37 -9.35 3.80
C ALA A 112 4.51 -9.49 2.79
N ASP A 113 4.77 -8.43 2.01
CA ASP A 113 5.72 -8.48 0.90
C ASP A 113 6.57 -7.21 0.81
N VAL A 114 7.89 -7.39 0.68
CA VAL A 114 8.84 -6.31 0.39
C VAL A 114 9.20 -6.38 -1.09
N VAL A 115 8.69 -5.44 -1.86
CA VAL A 115 8.89 -5.36 -3.30
C VAL A 115 10.11 -4.50 -3.60
N MET A 116 11.19 -5.11 -4.03
CA MET A 116 12.41 -4.43 -4.44
C MET A 116 12.23 -3.85 -5.85
N THR A 117 12.58 -2.58 -6.01
CA THR A 117 12.46 -1.87 -7.30
C THR A 117 13.69 -1.01 -7.56
N PRO A 118 14.10 -0.80 -8.82
CA PRO A 118 15.15 0.17 -9.13
C PRO A 118 14.80 1.54 -8.53
N ARG A 119 15.78 2.24 -7.97
CA ARG A 119 15.61 3.59 -7.39
C ARG A 119 15.08 4.62 -8.41
N THR A 120 15.28 4.37 -9.69
CA THR A 120 14.69 5.15 -10.79
C THR A 120 13.18 5.00 -10.90
N THR A 121 12.62 3.93 -10.33
CA THR A 121 11.16 3.70 -10.30
C THR A 121 10.55 4.47 -9.14
N ASN A 122 9.57 5.32 -9.43
CA ASN A 122 8.83 6.02 -8.38
C ASN A 122 8.05 5.01 -7.51
N PRO A 123 8.22 5.01 -6.17
CA PRO A 123 7.52 4.07 -5.28
C PRO A 123 5.99 4.09 -5.41
N SER A 124 5.40 5.25 -5.74
CA SER A 124 3.94 5.31 -5.97
C SER A 124 3.53 4.51 -7.22
N VAL A 125 4.31 4.61 -8.29
CA VAL A 125 4.07 3.85 -9.53
C VAL A 125 4.27 2.35 -9.29
N ALA A 126 5.32 1.98 -8.56
CA ALA A 126 5.59 0.59 -8.22
C ALA A 126 4.44 -0.04 -7.42
N LEU A 127 3.91 0.69 -6.41
CA LEU A 127 2.77 0.20 -5.62
C LEU A 127 1.49 0.09 -6.45
N VAL A 128 1.22 1.05 -7.33
CA VAL A 128 0.07 0.99 -8.25
C VAL A 128 0.17 -0.22 -9.19
N ILE A 129 1.32 -0.44 -9.83
CA ILE A 129 1.55 -1.62 -10.70
C ILE A 129 1.38 -2.92 -9.90
N TYR A 130 1.91 -2.98 -8.68
CA TYR A 130 1.74 -4.15 -7.82
C TYR A 130 0.26 -4.37 -7.48
N SER A 131 -0.50 -3.30 -7.19
CA SER A 131 -1.94 -3.39 -6.88
C SER A 131 -2.76 -3.87 -8.09
N GLU A 132 -2.45 -3.39 -9.29
CA GLU A 132 -3.08 -3.84 -10.54
C GLU A 132 -2.85 -5.33 -10.80
N LYS A 133 -1.59 -5.80 -10.69
CA LYS A 133 -1.22 -7.20 -10.86
C LYS A 133 -1.93 -8.16 -9.89
N ASN A 134 -2.29 -7.66 -8.72
CA ASN A 134 -3.00 -8.44 -7.70
C ASN A 134 -4.53 -8.26 -7.72
N ASN A 135 -5.08 -7.46 -8.65
CA ASN A 135 -6.49 -7.10 -8.75
C ASN A 135 -7.02 -6.55 -7.42
N VAL A 136 -6.35 -5.52 -6.90
CA VAL A 136 -6.71 -4.84 -5.64
C VAL A 136 -7.89 -3.91 -5.85
N ASP A 137 -8.82 -3.89 -4.90
CA ASP A 137 -10.05 -3.09 -4.95
C ASP A 137 -9.95 -1.79 -4.12
N LEU A 138 -9.00 -1.72 -3.18
CA LEU A 138 -8.75 -0.55 -2.34
C LEU A 138 -7.27 -0.44 -1.98
N ILE A 139 -6.70 0.75 -2.19
CA ILE A 139 -5.36 1.08 -1.71
C ILE A 139 -5.47 1.95 -0.46
N VAL A 140 -4.77 1.59 0.62
CA VAL A 140 -4.68 2.36 1.87
C VAL A 140 -3.26 2.85 2.07
N VAL A 141 -3.07 4.13 2.32
CA VAL A 141 -1.74 4.74 2.55
C VAL A 141 -1.80 5.86 3.57
N GLY A 142 -0.68 6.12 4.25
CA GLY A 142 -0.53 7.31 5.09
C GLY A 142 -0.33 8.58 4.25
N THR A 143 -0.76 9.73 4.75
CA THR A 143 -0.54 11.03 4.07
C THR A 143 0.92 11.39 3.94
N ARG A 144 1.79 10.90 4.83
CA ARG A 144 3.21 11.24 4.91
C ARG A 144 4.02 9.97 5.09
N GLY A 145 5.21 9.95 4.48
CA GLY A 145 6.20 8.92 4.69
C GLY A 145 7.35 9.37 5.59
N ARG A 146 8.45 8.65 5.56
CA ARG A 146 9.66 8.83 6.38
C ARG A 146 10.28 10.24 6.33
N THR A 147 10.08 11.01 5.27
CA THR A 147 10.67 12.35 5.08
C THR A 147 9.90 13.48 5.76
N GLY A 148 8.70 13.27 6.26
CA GLY A 148 7.96 14.05 7.26
C GLY A 148 7.89 15.58 7.08
N PHE A 149 7.85 16.12 5.87
CA PHE A 149 7.74 17.58 5.66
C PHE A 149 6.42 18.10 6.24
N LYS A 150 6.51 18.84 7.38
CA LYS A 150 5.35 19.32 8.18
C LYS A 150 4.37 20.22 7.41
N LYS A 151 4.79 20.80 6.28
CA LYS A 151 3.98 21.77 5.51
C LYS A 151 3.22 21.17 4.32
N MET A 152 3.50 19.92 3.91
CA MET A 152 2.77 19.29 2.80
C MET A 152 1.54 18.56 3.33
N LEU A 153 0.38 18.90 2.77
CA LEU A 153 -0.91 18.24 3.07
C LEU A 153 -0.91 16.77 2.61
N LEU A 154 -0.19 16.45 1.52
CA LEU A 154 -0.10 15.12 0.92
C LEU A 154 1.33 14.87 0.47
N GLY A 155 1.95 13.77 0.93
CA GLY A 155 3.29 13.36 0.54
C GLY A 155 3.37 12.93 -0.93
N SER A 156 4.57 12.92 -1.51
CA SER A 156 4.80 12.58 -2.92
C SER A 156 4.29 11.18 -3.30
N VAL A 157 4.48 10.19 -2.43
CA VAL A 157 4.02 8.82 -2.67
C VAL A 157 2.50 8.75 -2.63
N ALA A 158 1.87 9.26 -1.56
CA ALA A 158 0.41 9.28 -1.45
C ALA A 158 -0.23 10.07 -2.61
N GLY A 159 0.32 11.25 -2.97
CA GLY A 159 -0.15 12.05 -4.10
C GLY A 159 0.00 11.33 -5.45
N GLY A 160 1.10 10.62 -5.65
CA GLY A 160 1.31 9.80 -6.85
C GLY A 160 0.31 8.64 -6.93
N ILE A 161 0.05 7.95 -5.82
CA ILE A 161 -0.93 6.86 -5.77
C ILE A 161 -2.33 7.38 -6.10
N VAL A 162 -2.79 8.48 -5.47
CA VAL A 162 -4.10 9.10 -5.76
C VAL A 162 -4.23 9.48 -7.24
N LYS A 163 -3.13 9.91 -7.87
CA LYS A 163 -3.12 10.31 -9.28
C LYS A 163 -3.22 9.13 -10.25
N TYR A 164 -2.58 8.00 -9.92
CA TYR A 164 -2.38 6.90 -10.87
C TYR A 164 -3.12 5.61 -10.53
N ALA A 165 -3.76 5.53 -9.36
CA ALA A 165 -4.48 4.32 -8.96
C ALA A 165 -5.67 4.01 -9.89
N HIS A 166 -5.86 2.73 -10.17
CA HIS A 166 -6.99 2.18 -10.94
C HIS A 166 -8.23 1.92 -10.07
N CYS A 167 -8.10 2.00 -8.75
CA CYS A 167 -9.15 1.73 -7.77
C CYS A 167 -9.20 2.85 -6.71
N PRO A 168 -10.21 2.90 -5.83
CA PRO A 168 -10.29 3.82 -4.71
C PRO A 168 -9.03 3.85 -3.85
N VAL A 169 -8.68 5.03 -3.34
CA VAL A 169 -7.53 5.25 -2.45
C VAL A 169 -8.00 5.90 -1.16
N LEU A 170 -7.72 5.25 -0.03
CA LEU A 170 -7.92 5.81 1.29
C LEU A 170 -6.60 6.37 1.83
N VAL A 171 -6.58 7.66 2.11
CA VAL A 171 -5.39 8.35 2.64
C VAL A 171 -5.62 8.70 4.10
N ILE A 172 -4.78 8.14 4.98
CA ILE A 172 -4.84 8.34 6.44
C ILE A 172 -3.96 9.53 6.84
N LYS A 173 -4.61 10.52 7.47
CA LYS A 173 -3.97 11.79 7.84
C LYS A 173 -3.54 11.83 9.31
#